data_759f7e676f5b0a8f2ce07eb853676ccc
#
_entry.id   759f7e676f5b0a8f2ce07eb853676ccc
#
_cell.length_a   1.000
_cell.length_b   1.000
_cell.length_c   1.000
_cell.angle_alpha   90.00
_cell.angle_beta   90.00
_cell.angle_gamma   90.00
#
_symmetry.space_group_name_H-M   'P 1'
#
loop_
_entity.id
_entity.type
_entity.pdbx_description
1 polymer ?
#
loop_
_entity_poly.entity_id
_entity_poly.type
_entity_poly.pdbx_seq_one_letter_code
_entity_poly.pdbx_strand_id
1 'polypeptide(L)'
;MMTEHTQPTTADNGGQLDVLRDELKVLKDEQRDRIRARDNLIYSLVVAIAAVAGGAKFAGSAVALLLPPVALALGWTYLVNDQKVTAIGAYLRTDLAPRLSALVGADVLRWETAHRSDNRRRQRKGIQLGVDLVVFVVPAAAAIAWYWAAGPTHIALVLASIAEAVTVLIAVWQVIAYADITSA
;
A
#
# COMPACT_ATOMS: atom_id res chain seq x y z
N MET A 1 56.07 -11.28 7.62
CA MET A 1 55.24 -10.12 7.28
C MET A 1 53.92 -10.31 8.01
N MET A 2 53.83 -9.77 9.25
CA MET A 2 52.65 -9.91 10.12
C MET A 2 51.60 -8.88 9.65
N THR A 3 50.47 -9.32 9.14
CA THR A 3 49.32 -8.46 8.88
C THR A 3 48.65 -8.14 10.20
N GLU A 4 48.84 -6.91 10.64
CA GLU A 4 48.20 -6.33 11.82
C GLU A 4 46.69 -6.25 11.55
N HIS A 5 45.93 -7.15 12.15
CA HIS A 5 44.46 -7.09 12.19
C HIS A 5 44.10 -5.97 13.18
N THR A 6 43.90 -4.76 12.66
CA THR A 6 43.39 -3.65 13.45
C THR A 6 41.93 -3.98 13.84
N GLN A 7 41.71 -4.37 15.08
CA GLN A 7 40.33 -4.48 15.63
C GLN A 7 39.69 -3.07 15.67
N PRO A 8 38.44 -2.94 15.25
CA PRO A 8 37.75 -1.66 15.31
C PRO A 8 37.68 -1.19 16.78
N THR A 9 38.08 0.05 16.99
CA THR A 9 38.13 0.69 18.31
C THR A 9 36.71 0.87 18.85
N THR A 10 36.50 0.69 20.15
CA THR A 10 35.19 0.87 20.85
C THR A 10 34.47 2.18 20.57
N ALA A 11 35.22 3.23 20.24
CA ALA A 11 34.70 4.55 19.83
C ALA A 11 34.03 4.50 18.43
N ASP A 12 34.51 3.67 17.50
CA ASP A 12 33.95 3.49 16.16
C ASP A 12 32.62 2.72 16.21
N ASN A 13 32.51 1.74 17.10
CA ASN A 13 31.27 0.99 17.32
C ASN A 13 30.15 1.86 17.92
N GLY A 14 30.47 2.84 18.75
CA GLY A 14 29.49 3.79 19.31
C GLY A 14 28.88 4.67 18.22
N GLY A 15 29.72 5.27 17.35
CA GLY A 15 29.24 6.07 16.23
C GLY A 15 28.41 5.31 15.23
N GLN A 16 28.80 4.08 14.91
CA GLN A 16 28.03 3.19 14.02
C GLN A 16 26.66 2.84 14.60
N LEU A 17 26.59 2.57 15.91
CA LEU A 17 25.34 2.26 16.60
C LEU A 17 24.37 3.44 16.57
N ASP A 18 24.86 4.66 16.78
CA ASP A 18 24.03 5.86 16.72
C ASP A 18 23.46 6.11 15.34
N VAL A 19 24.28 5.96 14.28
CA VAL A 19 23.79 6.06 12.89
C VAL A 19 22.70 5.04 12.59
N LEU A 20 22.88 3.76 12.98
CA LEU A 20 21.87 2.71 12.74
C LEU A 20 20.59 2.92 13.55
N ARG A 21 20.68 3.50 14.76
CA ARG A 21 19.50 3.89 15.56
C ARG A 21 18.73 5.03 14.91
N ASP A 22 19.42 6.03 14.39
CA ASP A 22 18.79 7.14 13.69
C ASP A 22 18.12 6.64 12.40
N GLU A 23 18.78 5.77 11.63
CA GLU A 23 18.20 5.12 10.46
C GLU A 23 16.93 4.33 10.83
N LEU A 24 16.97 3.53 11.90
CA LEU A 24 15.81 2.80 12.42
C LEU A 24 14.65 3.74 12.74
N LYS A 25 14.93 4.86 13.42
CA LYS A 25 13.93 5.84 13.81
C LYS A 25 13.27 6.48 12.59
N VAL A 26 14.07 6.96 11.63
CA VAL A 26 13.57 7.56 10.39
C VAL A 26 12.69 6.58 9.61
N LEU A 27 13.13 5.33 9.44
CA LEU A 27 12.35 4.30 8.74
C LEU A 27 11.05 3.94 9.45
N LYS A 28 11.06 3.91 10.80
CA LYS A 28 9.84 3.66 11.59
C LYS A 28 8.86 4.83 11.53
N ASP A 29 9.34 6.05 11.51
CA ASP A 29 8.50 7.23 11.35
C ASP A 29 7.90 7.27 9.94
N GLU A 30 8.70 7.03 8.90
CA GLU A 30 8.19 6.91 7.52
C GLU A 30 7.15 5.78 7.39
N GLN A 31 7.40 4.61 7.98
CA GLN A 31 6.45 3.50 7.96
C GLN A 31 5.11 3.90 8.60
N ARG A 32 5.15 4.60 9.73
CA ARG A 32 3.96 5.09 10.44
C ARG A 32 3.18 6.12 9.61
N ASP A 33 3.89 7.06 8.99
CA ASP A 33 3.27 8.09 8.16
C ASP A 33 2.60 7.51 6.92
N ARG A 34 3.21 6.48 6.29
CA ARG A 34 2.61 5.76 5.16
C ARG A 34 1.36 4.98 5.56
N ILE A 35 1.35 4.37 6.75
CA ILE A 35 0.16 3.69 7.29
C ILE A 35 -0.97 4.70 7.48
N ARG A 36 -0.70 5.87 8.08
CA ARG A 36 -1.70 6.93 8.25
C ARG A 36 -2.21 7.47 6.91
N ALA A 37 -1.29 7.71 5.96
CA ALA A 37 -1.67 8.14 4.62
C ALA A 37 -2.59 7.12 3.95
N ARG A 38 -2.30 5.82 4.06
CA ARG A 38 -3.13 4.73 3.54
C ARG A 38 -4.54 4.74 4.13
N ASP A 39 -4.66 4.91 5.44
CA ASP A 39 -5.96 4.97 6.10
C ASP A 39 -6.78 6.19 5.65
N ASN A 40 -6.12 7.34 5.47
CA ASN A 40 -6.76 8.56 4.95
C ASN A 40 -7.30 8.40 3.53
N LEU A 41 -6.67 7.56 2.68
CA LEU A 41 -7.16 7.29 1.32
C LEU A 41 -8.51 6.57 1.33
N ILE A 42 -8.75 5.68 2.29
CA ILE A 42 -10.04 5.00 2.47
C ILE A 42 -11.12 6.01 2.85
N TYR A 43 -10.84 6.91 3.81
CA TYR A 43 -11.77 7.98 4.18
C TYR A 43 -12.06 8.92 3.01
N SER A 44 -11.04 9.28 2.22
CA SER A 44 -11.20 10.10 1.03
C SER A 44 -12.11 9.43 -0.01
N LEU A 45 -12.00 8.12 -0.18
CA LEU A 45 -12.89 7.37 -1.07
C LEU A 45 -14.34 7.38 -0.58
N VAL A 46 -14.58 7.19 0.72
CA VAL A 46 -15.92 7.26 1.31
C VAL A 46 -16.55 8.63 1.06
N VAL A 47 -15.77 9.71 1.26
CA VAL A 47 -16.22 11.08 0.97
C VAL A 47 -16.53 11.26 -0.52
N ALA A 48 -15.69 10.74 -1.42
CA ALA A 48 -15.93 10.81 -2.86
C ALA A 48 -17.21 10.07 -3.28
N ILE A 49 -17.46 8.87 -2.73
CA ILE A 49 -18.71 8.11 -2.96
C ILE A 49 -19.91 8.93 -2.51
N ALA A 50 -19.87 9.51 -1.31
CA ALA A 50 -20.96 10.33 -0.79
C ALA A 50 -21.21 11.58 -1.65
N ALA A 51 -20.13 12.25 -2.09
CA ALA A 51 -20.22 13.42 -2.95
C ALA A 51 -20.83 13.10 -4.33
N VAL A 52 -20.40 11.98 -4.96
CA VAL A 52 -20.95 11.52 -6.23
C VAL A 52 -22.41 11.11 -6.09
N ALA A 53 -22.77 10.35 -5.06
CA ALA A 53 -24.13 9.93 -4.79
C ALA A 53 -25.06 11.13 -4.52
N GLY A 54 -24.58 12.13 -3.78
CA GLY A 54 -25.29 13.38 -3.55
C GLY A 54 -25.44 14.21 -4.84
N GLY A 55 -24.36 14.40 -5.59
CA GLY A 55 -24.33 15.16 -6.84
C GLY A 55 -25.23 14.57 -7.92
N ALA A 56 -25.32 13.24 -7.99
CA ALA A 56 -26.17 12.55 -8.98
C ALA A 56 -27.65 12.84 -8.81
N LYS A 57 -28.11 13.23 -7.63
CA LYS A 57 -29.51 13.68 -7.40
C LYS A 57 -29.84 14.99 -8.14
N PHE A 58 -28.83 15.82 -8.38
CA PHE A 58 -29.02 17.15 -9.00
C PHE A 58 -28.59 17.18 -10.47
N ALA A 59 -27.51 16.46 -10.82
CA ALA A 59 -26.90 16.54 -12.15
C ALA A 59 -27.03 15.21 -12.95
N GLY A 60 -27.78 14.24 -12.43
CA GLY A 60 -28.05 12.98 -13.12
C GLY A 60 -26.93 11.96 -13.03
N SER A 61 -27.15 10.79 -13.67
CA SER A 61 -26.26 9.61 -13.57
C SER A 61 -24.86 9.82 -14.17
N ALA A 62 -24.68 10.79 -15.05
CA ALA A 62 -23.37 11.11 -15.64
C ALA A 62 -22.31 11.47 -14.58
N VAL A 63 -22.72 12.03 -13.44
CA VAL A 63 -21.83 12.34 -12.30
C VAL A 63 -21.20 11.08 -11.72
N ALA A 64 -21.84 9.91 -11.86
CA ALA A 64 -21.28 8.64 -11.39
C ALA A 64 -19.93 8.33 -12.05
N LEU A 65 -19.73 8.75 -13.30
CA LEU A 65 -18.46 8.56 -14.02
C LEU A 65 -17.27 9.35 -13.45
N LEU A 66 -17.49 10.23 -12.47
CA LEU A 66 -16.37 10.83 -11.73
C LEU A 66 -15.75 9.89 -10.69
N LEU A 67 -16.48 8.86 -10.28
CA LEU A 67 -16.01 7.96 -9.21
C LEU A 67 -14.91 6.99 -9.66
N PRO A 68 -14.97 6.35 -10.85
CA PRO A 68 -13.93 5.42 -11.29
C PRO A 68 -12.51 6.02 -11.29
N PRO A 69 -12.24 7.18 -11.93
CA PRO A 69 -10.89 7.75 -11.92
C PRO A 69 -10.42 8.13 -10.52
N VAL A 70 -11.31 8.62 -9.65
CA VAL A 70 -10.99 8.94 -8.26
C VAL A 70 -10.64 7.66 -7.48
N ALA A 71 -11.49 6.63 -7.57
CA ALA A 71 -11.26 5.36 -6.89
C ALA A 71 -9.96 4.69 -7.35
N LEU A 72 -9.65 4.74 -8.65
CA LEU A 72 -8.42 4.19 -9.22
C LEU A 72 -7.18 4.96 -8.74
N ALA A 73 -7.22 6.30 -8.72
CA ALA A 73 -6.10 7.11 -8.24
C ALA A 73 -5.82 6.85 -6.74
N LEU A 74 -6.87 6.79 -5.92
CA LEU A 74 -6.76 6.49 -4.50
C LEU A 74 -6.28 5.06 -4.26
N GLY A 75 -6.82 4.08 -5.01
CA GLY A 75 -6.43 2.67 -4.93
C GLY A 75 -4.99 2.43 -5.35
N TRP A 76 -4.51 3.09 -6.41
CA TRP A 76 -3.12 3.03 -6.82
C TRP A 76 -2.18 3.60 -5.75
N THR A 77 -2.53 4.77 -5.20
CA THR A 77 -1.73 5.39 -4.12
C THR A 77 -1.72 4.53 -2.87
N TYR A 78 -2.85 3.89 -2.53
CA TYR A 78 -2.95 2.92 -1.44
C TYR A 78 -2.00 1.74 -1.66
N LEU A 79 -2.02 1.12 -2.84
CA LEU A 79 -1.18 -0.01 -3.20
C LEU A 79 0.32 0.33 -3.11
N VAL A 80 0.73 1.49 -3.65
CA VAL A 80 2.13 1.95 -3.57
C VAL A 80 2.56 2.17 -2.13
N ASN A 81 1.72 2.75 -1.27
CA ASN A 81 2.03 2.92 0.15
C ASN A 81 2.16 1.57 0.87
N ASP A 82 1.28 0.60 0.59
CA ASP A 82 1.35 -0.74 1.18
C ASP A 82 2.65 -1.48 0.79
N GLN A 83 3.06 -1.36 -0.48
CA GLN A 83 4.34 -1.91 -0.96
C GLN A 83 5.54 -1.29 -0.24
N LYS A 84 5.54 0.03 -0.05
CA LYS A 84 6.62 0.73 0.66
C LYS A 84 6.69 0.32 2.13
N VAL A 85 5.55 0.22 2.82
CA VAL A 85 5.49 -0.30 4.21
C VAL A 85 6.06 -1.71 4.30
N THR A 86 5.72 -2.58 3.33
CA THR A 86 6.23 -3.95 3.26
C THR A 86 7.73 -3.98 2.99
N ALA A 87 8.24 -3.13 2.08
CA ALA A 87 9.66 -3.03 1.75
C ALA A 87 10.49 -2.54 2.94
N ILE A 88 10.03 -1.51 3.65
CA ILE A 88 10.69 -1.03 4.88
C ILE A 88 10.75 -2.16 5.91
N GLY A 89 9.65 -2.87 6.15
CA GLY A 89 9.64 -3.99 7.08
C GLY A 89 10.53 -5.17 6.64
N ALA A 90 10.73 -5.38 5.34
CA ALA A 90 11.71 -6.35 4.82
C ALA A 90 13.13 -5.90 5.14
N TYR A 91 13.49 -4.68 4.79
CA TYR A 91 14.82 -4.10 5.04
C TYR A 91 15.18 -4.13 6.54
N LEU A 92 14.26 -3.71 7.40
CA LEU A 92 14.48 -3.75 8.85
C LEU A 92 14.85 -5.15 9.36
N ARG A 93 14.27 -6.22 8.80
CA ARG A 93 14.55 -7.59 9.24
C ARG A 93 15.81 -8.19 8.60
N THR A 94 16.01 -7.95 7.30
CA THR A 94 17.04 -8.67 6.55
C THR A 94 18.40 -7.98 6.57
N ASP A 95 18.42 -6.67 6.83
CA ASP A 95 19.65 -5.88 6.84
C ASP A 95 19.89 -5.20 8.19
N LEU A 96 18.97 -4.34 8.65
CA LEU A 96 19.22 -3.48 9.80
C LEU A 96 19.28 -4.26 11.12
N ALA A 97 18.37 -5.23 11.34
CA ALA A 97 18.36 -6.04 12.57
C ALA A 97 19.62 -6.88 12.77
N PRO A 98 20.15 -7.61 11.75
CA PRO A 98 21.42 -8.32 11.89
C PRO A 98 22.60 -7.40 12.21
N ARG A 99 22.69 -6.23 11.58
CA ARG A 99 23.75 -5.24 11.81
C ARG A 99 23.71 -4.70 13.25
N LEU A 100 22.51 -4.32 13.72
CA LEU A 100 22.32 -3.88 15.10
C LEU A 100 22.66 -4.99 16.11
N SER A 101 22.20 -6.22 15.85
CA SER A 101 22.47 -7.38 16.73
C SER A 101 23.96 -7.67 16.84
N ALA A 102 24.70 -7.56 15.74
CA ALA A 102 26.15 -7.76 15.72
C ALA A 102 26.89 -6.71 16.58
N LEU A 103 26.45 -5.45 16.56
CA LEU A 103 27.06 -4.36 17.34
C LEU A 103 26.70 -4.42 18.84
N VAL A 104 25.46 -4.82 19.14
CA VAL A 104 24.95 -4.88 20.53
C VAL A 104 25.33 -6.20 21.24
N GLY A 105 25.65 -7.24 20.47
CA GLY A 105 25.92 -8.59 21.01
C GLY A 105 24.66 -9.31 21.51
N ALA A 106 23.47 -8.89 21.11
CA ALA A 106 22.20 -9.48 21.49
C ALA A 106 21.15 -9.34 20.37
N ASP A 107 20.21 -10.29 20.30
CA ASP A 107 19.10 -10.23 19.35
C ASP A 107 18.22 -9.00 19.59
N VAL A 108 18.14 -8.12 18.60
CA VAL A 108 17.29 -6.93 18.59
C VAL A 108 16.14 -7.06 17.57
N LEU A 109 15.10 -6.26 17.71
CA LEU A 109 13.93 -6.21 16.80
C LEU A 109 13.21 -7.58 16.64
N ARG A 110 13.21 -8.42 17.67
CA ARG A 110 12.59 -9.76 17.68
C ARG A 110 11.12 -9.76 17.31
N TRP A 111 10.39 -8.68 17.63
CA TRP A 111 8.99 -8.49 17.24
C TRP A 111 8.78 -8.59 15.71
N GLU A 112 9.64 -7.96 14.93
CA GLU A 112 9.56 -7.96 13.46
C GLU A 112 9.70 -9.38 12.87
N THR A 113 10.50 -10.23 13.51
CA THR A 113 10.70 -11.62 13.09
C THR A 113 9.56 -12.51 13.56
N ALA A 114 9.12 -12.38 14.83
CA ALA A 114 8.07 -13.20 15.43
C ALA A 114 6.71 -13.02 14.73
N HIS A 115 6.36 -11.78 14.36
CA HIS A 115 5.08 -11.49 13.71
C HIS A 115 4.94 -12.10 12.31
N ARG A 116 6.05 -12.39 11.60
CA ARG A 116 6.02 -12.94 10.24
C ARG A 116 6.18 -14.46 10.14
N SER A 117 6.55 -15.14 11.19
CA SER A 117 6.67 -16.62 11.21
C SER A 117 5.31 -17.34 11.29
N ASP A 118 4.19 -16.59 11.29
CA ASP A 118 2.84 -17.14 11.40
C ASP A 118 2.39 -17.82 10.09
N ASN A 119 1.99 -19.10 10.21
CA ASN A 119 1.47 -19.93 9.11
C ASN A 119 0.22 -19.35 8.40
N ARG A 120 -0.44 -18.35 9.01
CA ARG A 120 -1.63 -17.68 8.44
C ARG A 120 -1.32 -16.52 7.50
N ARG A 121 -0.04 -16.30 7.16
CA ARG A 121 0.36 -15.17 6.29
C ARG A 121 -0.36 -15.16 4.95
N ARG A 122 -0.48 -16.33 4.28
CA ARG A 122 -1.19 -16.43 2.99
C ARG A 122 -2.66 -16.09 3.12
N GLN A 123 -3.31 -16.58 4.16
CA GLN A 123 -4.73 -16.27 4.41
C GLN A 123 -4.94 -14.77 4.64
N ARG A 124 -4.10 -14.13 5.47
CA ARG A 124 -4.18 -12.67 5.70
C ARG A 124 -3.97 -11.86 4.43
N LYS A 125 -2.98 -12.23 3.59
CA LYS A 125 -2.75 -11.57 2.29
C LYS A 125 -3.94 -11.75 1.34
N GLY A 126 -4.55 -12.93 1.29
CA GLY A 126 -5.74 -13.17 0.48
C GLY A 126 -6.95 -12.35 0.96
N ILE A 127 -7.16 -12.24 2.26
CA ILE A 127 -8.21 -11.40 2.85
C ILE A 127 -7.93 -9.91 2.53
N GLN A 128 -6.69 -9.46 2.68
CA GLN A 128 -6.31 -8.07 2.36
C GLN A 128 -6.59 -7.77 0.89
N LEU A 129 -6.17 -8.63 -0.04
CA LEU A 129 -6.47 -8.49 -1.46
C LEU A 129 -7.99 -8.39 -1.72
N GLY A 130 -8.78 -9.26 -1.08
CA GLY A 130 -10.24 -9.21 -1.20
C GLY A 130 -10.81 -7.88 -0.70
N VAL A 131 -10.34 -7.38 0.43
CA VAL A 131 -10.75 -6.07 0.98
C VAL A 131 -10.36 -4.95 0.04
N ASP A 132 -9.13 -4.93 -0.49
CA ASP A 132 -8.64 -3.89 -1.40
C ASP A 132 -9.49 -3.84 -2.69
N LEU A 133 -9.83 -5.00 -3.26
CA LEU A 133 -10.70 -5.09 -4.42
C LEU A 133 -12.12 -4.58 -4.11
N VAL A 134 -12.69 -4.98 -2.97
CA VAL A 134 -14.02 -4.51 -2.56
C VAL A 134 -14.03 -2.99 -2.35
N VAL A 135 -13.01 -2.44 -1.70
CA VAL A 135 -12.97 -1.02 -1.36
C VAL A 135 -12.78 -0.13 -2.60
N PHE A 136 -11.88 -0.48 -3.51
CA PHE A 136 -11.52 0.42 -4.63
C PHE A 136 -12.17 0.04 -5.96
N VAL A 137 -12.39 -1.25 -6.23
CA VAL A 137 -12.91 -1.71 -7.52
C VAL A 137 -14.43 -1.74 -7.54
N VAL A 138 -15.08 -2.23 -6.47
CA VAL A 138 -16.54 -2.35 -6.46
C VAL A 138 -17.26 -1.00 -6.61
N PRO A 139 -16.87 0.08 -5.91
CA PRO A 139 -17.51 1.38 -6.11
C PRO A 139 -17.34 1.92 -7.53
N ALA A 140 -16.15 1.76 -8.14
CA ALA A 140 -15.90 2.16 -9.52
C ALA A 140 -16.77 1.38 -10.51
N ALA A 141 -16.83 0.06 -10.38
CA ALA A 141 -17.67 -0.78 -11.23
C ALA A 141 -19.17 -0.48 -11.04
N ALA A 142 -19.62 -0.27 -9.80
CA ALA A 142 -20.99 0.08 -9.48
C ALA A 142 -21.41 1.43 -10.09
N ALA A 143 -20.49 2.41 -10.09
CA ALA A 143 -20.73 3.73 -10.71
C ALA A 143 -20.92 3.61 -12.23
N ILE A 144 -20.07 2.84 -12.91
CA ILE A 144 -20.20 2.54 -14.33
C ILE A 144 -21.52 1.82 -14.62
N ALA A 145 -21.83 0.77 -13.84
CA ALA A 145 -23.07 0.03 -14.00
C ALA A 145 -24.31 0.91 -13.79
N TRP A 146 -24.27 1.80 -12.82
CA TRP A 146 -25.35 2.77 -12.58
C TRP A 146 -25.55 3.72 -13.75
N TYR A 147 -24.45 4.26 -14.31
CA TYR A 147 -24.53 5.11 -15.50
C TYR A 147 -25.21 4.39 -16.67
N TRP A 148 -24.85 3.13 -16.94
CA TRP A 148 -25.45 2.34 -18.00
C TRP A 148 -26.91 1.96 -17.72
N ALA A 149 -27.26 1.65 -16.48
CA ALA A 149 -28.65 1.34 -16.07
C ALA A 149 -29.59 2.54 -16.20
N ALA A 150 -29.07 3.76 -16.04
CA ALA A 150 -29.84 4.99 -16.19
C ALA A 150 -30.08 5.41 -17.66
N GLY A 151 -29.43 4.76 -18.62
CA GLY A 151 -29.52 5.04 -20.04
C GLY A 151 -28.55 6.13 -20.50
N PRO A 152 -27.45 5.77 -21.18
CA PRO A 152 -26.47 6.73 -21.67
C PRO A 152 -27.05 7.61 -22.76
N THR A 153 -26.85 8.94 -22.68
CA THR A 153 -27.43 9.92 -23.61
C THR A 153 -26.42 10.52 -24.59
N HIS A 154 -25.14 10.53 -24.25
CA HIS A 154 -24.09 11.19 -25.02
C HIS A 154 -22.96 10.24 -25.37
N ILE A 155 -22.58 10.17 -26.63
CA ILE A 155 -21.53 9.28 -27.16
C ILE A 155 -20.17 9.52 -26.45
N ALA A 156 -19.84 10.77 -26.11
CA ALA A 156 -18.60 11.08 -25.40
C ALA A 156 -18.52 10.41 -24.01
N LEU A 157 -19.65 10.38 -23.28
CA LEU A 157 -19.73 9.73 -21.96
C LEU A 157 -19.74 8.21 -22.09
N VAL A 158 -20.32 7.68 -23.17
CA VAL A 158 -20.23 6.25 -23.48
C VAL A 158 -18.79 5.84 -23.70
N LEU A 159 -18.04 6.58 -24.53
CA LEU A 159 -16.61 6.30 -24.78
C LEU A 159 -15.79 6.46 -23.49
N ALA A 160 -16.06 7.47 -22.68
CA ALA A 160 -15.41 7.66 -21.38
C ALA A 160 -15.65 6.45 -20.45
N SER A 161 -16.91 6.01 -20.31
CA SER A 161 -17.26 4.87 -19.46
C SER A 161 -16.61 3.55 -19.91
N ILE A 162 -16.44 3.34 -21.21
CA ILE A 162 -15.72 2.19 -21.77
C ILE A 162 -14.23 2.28 -21.40
N ALA A 163 -13.61 3.46 -21.58
CA ALA A 163 -12.22 3.67 -21.21
C ALA A 163 -11.99 3.44 -19.69
N GLU A 164 -12.91 3.93 -18.85
CA GLU A 164 -12.90 3.69 -17.41
C GLU A 164 -13.03 2.21 -17.08
N ALA A 165 -13.94 1.48 -17.72
CA ALA A 165 -14.08 0.04 -17.51
C ALA A 165 -12.80 -0.72 -17.85
N VAL A 166 -12.13 -0.37 -18.96
CA VAL A 166 -10.82 -0.94 -19.33
C VAL A 166 -9.78 -0.62 -18.25
N THR A 167 -9.75 0.61 -17.76
CA THR A 167 -8.80 1.04 -16.73
C THR A 167 -9.04 0.32 -15.40
N VAL A 168 -10.30 0.10 -15.02
CA VAL A 168 -10.68 -0.72 -13.85
C VAL A 168 -10.17 -2.16 -14.00
N LEU A 169 -10.33 -2.78 -15.17
CA LEU A 169 -9.83 -4.13 -15.44
C LEU A 169 -8.30 -4.22 -15.34
N ILE A 170 -7.59 -3.21 -15.87
CA ILE A 170 -6.14 -3.11 -15.74
C ILE A 170 -5.74 -2.97 -14.26
N ALA A 171 -6.45 -2.16 -13.49
CA ALA A 171 -6.19 -1.99 -12.06
C ALA A 171 -6.42 -3.29 -11.28
N VAL A 172 -7.49 -4.04 -11.56
CA VAL A 172 -7.74 -5.37 -10.98
C VAL A 172 -6.58 -6.31 -11.26
N TRP A 173 -6.14 -6.38 -12.52
CA TRP A 173 -4.98 -7.20 -12.90
C TRP A 173 -3.72 -6.79 -12.15
N GLN A 174 -3.44 -5.49 -12.05
CA GLN A 174 -2.29 -4.96 -11.31
C GLN A 174 -2.35 -5.33 -9.82
N VAL A 175 -3.50 -5.11 -9.16
CA VAL A 175 -3.67 -5.45 -7.74
C VAL A 175 -3.42 -6.94 -7.50
N ILE A 176 -3.92 -7.82 -8.37
CA ILE A 176 -3.70 -9.27 -8.29
C ILE A 176 -2.22 -9.61 -8.53
N ALA A 177 -1.59 -9.01 -9.53
CA ALA A 177 -0.17 -9.24 -9.85
C ALA A 177 0.77 -8.80 -8.71
N TYR A 178 0.45 -7.69 -8.05
CA TYR A 178 1.24 -7.18 -6.93
C TYR A 178 0.91 -7.82 -5.57
N ALA A 179 -0.17 -8.59 -5.48
CA ALA A 179 -0.58 -9.21 -4.21
C ALA A 179 0.44 -10.20 -3.63
N ASP A 180 1.46 -10.61 -4.42
CA ASP A 180 2.58 -11.48 -4.00
C ASP A 180 2.13 -12.67 -3.15
N ILE A 181 1.08 -13.36 -3.63
CA ILE A 181 0.48 -14.51 -2.94
C ILE A 181 1.38 -15.74 -3.02
N THR A 182 2.29 -15.78 -4.02
CA THR A 182 3.09 -16.95 -4.39
C THR A 182 4.50 -16.95 -3.80
N SER A 183 5.06 -15.80 -3.42
CA SER A 183 6.39 -15.70 -2.82
C SER A 183 6.32 -15.95 -1.30
N ALA A 184 6.36 -17.21 -0.92
CA ALA A 184 6.57 -17.67 0.45
C ALA A 184 7.58 -18.79 0.48
#